data_e6cef288c422d335f388128a3766aae6
#
_entry.id   e6cef288c422d335f388128a3766aae6
#
_cell.length_a   1.000
_cell.length_b   1.000
_cell.length_c   1.000
_cell.angle_alpha   90.00
_cell.angle_beta   90.00
_cell.angle_gamma   90.00
#
_symmetry.space_group_name_H-M   'P 1'
#
loop_
_entity.id
_entity.type
_entity.pdbx_description
1 polymer ?
#
loop_
_entity_poly.entity_id
_entity_poly.type
_entity_poly.pdbx_seq_one_letter_code
_entity_poly.pdbx_strand_id
1 'polypeptide(L)'
;MSRKQQLLKRHRRNKRLALLGGLFVLIALGVWVAWWLAPIVAIGAWVAHEAWFADHLFYSPCDDYQYXFPADSEVPGVRLDGDKLLLDTPLQLAGDETLILALTIKSTWLGRFLDPFVELHGLDLHDRQAFERGVSGVRYLNLTGLGEPLAAGVLQLRGRFCRLSTAPRLWLFRQTDARQQRVMVIAPHADDAELAAFGLYSQAKEAWIVTLTAGEIEAEHYQQMGMQRAEAARMKGRLRAWDSIAVARWGGVPESQCVQLGYFCLQLPAMQAAPNTPVGSREADLSDTRLFRQFNTLALPGDDGQPTWNNLLADLRTLILKARPQVIVMPHPAIDPHPDHICAQAAVREALAGLEWQPDVILGYANHLHDNDRWPMGDAYTGISLPPVFDAQLSLVPYSLQLSVATQRDKAMALGMMHDLQPPMPFKRRVRRTLQRMLAGRRWPAEGENEFFRKAVRRHELFWCSRDI
;
A
#
# COMPACT_ATOMS: atom_id res chain seq x y z
N MET A 1 7.40 -21.00 -3.88
CA MET A 1 6.35 -20.20 -4.55
C MET A 1 5.53 -19.48 -3.50
N SER A 2 5.41 -18.16 -3.58
CA SER A 2 4.69 -17.38 -2.57
C SER A 2 3.19 -17.69 -2.59
N ARG A 3 2.50 -17.38 -1.49
CA ARG A 3 1.04 -17.55 -1.41
C ARG A 3 0.33 -16.82 -2.57
N LYS A 4 0.77 -15.60 -2.87
CA LYS A 4 0.17 -14.84 -3.98
C LYS A 4 0.33 -15.55 -5.32
N GLN A 5 1.51 -16.12 -5.58
CA GLN A 5 1.76 -16.86 -6.83
C GLN A 5 0.87 -18.11 -6.93
N GLN A 6 0.66 -18.81 -5.81
CA GLN A 6 -0.24 -19.97 -5.77
C GLN A 6 -1.69 -19.56 -6.07
N LEU A 7 -2.16 -18.48 -5.45
CA LEU A 7 -3.51 -17.96 -5.66
C LEU A 7 -3.71 -17.51 -7.12
N LEU A 8 -2.73 -16.82 -7.69
CA LEU A 8 -2.78 -16.40 -9.09
C LEU A 8 -2.78 -17.59 -10.06
N LYS A 9 -1.99 -18.63 -9.76
CA LYS A 9 -1.97 -19.85 -10.58
C LYS A 9 -3.34 -20.54 -10.56
N ARG A 10 -3.93 -20.67 -9.36
CA ARG A 10 -5.28 -21.24 -9.20
C ARG A 10 -6.32 -20.40 -9.95
N HIS A 11 -6.24 -19.09 -9.81
CA HIS A 11 -7.14 -18.14 -10.49
C HIS A 11 -7.04 -18.31 -12.02
N ARG A 12 -5.82 -18.37 -12.56
CA ARG A 12 -5.60 -18.55 -14.01
C ARG A 12 -6.21 -19.86 -14.51
N ARG A 13 -6.03 -20.94 -13.74
CA ARG A 13 -6.61 -22.24 -14.09
C ARG A 13 -8.14 -22.16 -14.14
N ASN A 14 -8.75 -21.60 -13.08
CA ASN A 14 -10.20 -21.46 -13.00
C ASN A 14 -10.75 -20.58 -14.12
N LYS A 15 -10.03 -19.52 -14.46
CA LYS A 15 -10.41 -18.62 -15.56
C LYS A 15 -10.39 -19.35 -16.90
N ARG A 16 -9.39 -20.21 -17.16
CA ARG A 16 -9.34 -21.01 -18.38
C ARG A 16 -10.55 -21.94 -18.47
N LEU A 17 -10.88 -22.61 -17.37
CA LEU A 17 -12.06 -23.51 -17.34
C LEU A 17 -13.35 -22.73 -17.60
N ALA A 18 -13.49 -21.56 -16.98
CA ALA A 18 -14.67 -20.71 -17.20
C ALA A 18 -14.77 -20.24 -18.66
N LEU A 19 -13.63 -19.91 -19.29
CA LEU A 19 -13.61 -19.49 -20.69
C LEU A 19 -14.01 -20.66 -21.63
N LEU A 20 -13.54 -21.87 -21.33
CA LEU A 20 -13.92 -23.05 -22.14
C LEU A 20 -15.42 -23.34 -22.00
N GLY A 21 -15.94 -23.27 -20.76
CA GLY A 21 -17.38 -23.43 -20.53
C GLY A 21 -18.20 -22.36 -21.24
N GLY A 22 -17.74 -21.11 -21.15
CA GLY A 22 -18.37 -19.98 -21.82
C GLY A 22 -18.38 -20.14 -23.35
N LEU A 23 -17.27 -20.61 -23.93
CA LEU A 23 -17.18 -20.85 -25.36
C LEU A 23 -18.20 -21.92 -25.77
N PHE A 24 -18.32 -22.99 -25.00
CA PHE A 24 -19.31 -24.04 -25.28
C PHE A 24 -20.74 -23.45 -25.28
N VAL A 25 -21.07 -22.62 -24.31
CA VAL A 25 -22.39 -21.96 -24.23
C VAL A 25 -22.62 -21.06 -25.43
N LEU A 26 -21.60 -20.28 -25.85
CA LEU A 26 -21.72 -19.41 -27.03
C LEU A 26 -21.96 -20.20 -28.31
N ILE A 27 -21.27 -21.34 -28.49
CA ILE A 27 -21.47 -22.21 -29.64
C ILE A 27 -22.91 -22.76 -29.61
N ALA A 28 -23.36 -23.25 -28.47
CA ALA A 28 -24.72 -23.78 -28.31
C ALA A 28 -25.76 -22.72 -28.66
N LEU A 29 -25.60 -21.49 -28.15
CA LEU A 29 -26.51 -20.37 -28.47
C LEU A 29 -26.52 -20.09 -29.98
N GLY A 30 -25.36 -20.03 -30.62
CA GLY A 30 -25.25 -19.71 -32.04
C GLY A 30 -25.85 -20.78 -32.92
N VAL A 31 -25.71 -22.05 -32.55
CA VAL A 31 -26.20 -23.19 -33.37
C VAL A 31 -27.68 -23.43 -33.12
N TRP A 32 -28.13 -23.42 -31.85
CA TRP A 32 -29.47 -23.92 -31.49
C TRP A 32 -30.50 -22.82 -31.26
N VAL A 33 -30.09 -21.54 -31.12
CA VAL A 33 -31.02 -20.44 -30.87
C VAL A 33 -30.97 -19.42 -32.00
N ALA A 34 -29.87 -18.63 -32.06
CA ALA A 34 -29.68 -17.67 -33.14
C ALA A 34 -28.21 -17.24 -33.17
N TRP A 35 -27.62 -17.28 -34.37
CA TRP A 35 -26.18 -16.99 -34.51
C TRP A 35 -25.79 -15.58 -33.98
N TRP A 36 -26.68 -14.60 -34.16
CA TRP A 36 -26.41 -13.21 -33.73
C TRP A 36 -26.44 -13.01 -32.23
N LEU A 37 -27.03 -13.95 -31.47
CA LEU A 37 -27.02 -13.89 -30.01
C LEU A 37 -25.62 -14.14 -29.44
N ALA A 38 -24.83 -15.00 -30.08
CA ALA A 38 -23.50 -15.36 -29.58
C ALA A 38 -22.59 -14.13 -29.40
N PRO A 39 -22.40 -13.26 -30.42
CA PRO A 39 -21.57 -12.07 -30.23
C PRO A 39 -22.15 -11.09 -29.21
N ILE A 40 -23.47 -10.94 -29.14
CA ILE A 40 -24.09 -10.04 -28.14
C ILE A 40 -23.79 -10.54 -26.73
N VAL A 41 -24.00 -11.82 -26.47
CA VAL A 41 -23.74 -12.43 -25.16
C VAL A 41 -22.24 -12.36 -24.83
N ALA A 42 -21.37 -12.61 -25.82
CA ALA A 42 -19.92 -12.52 -25.62
C ALA A 42 -19.48 -11.11 -25.22
N ILE A 43 -20.00 -10.08 -25.92
CA ILE A 43 -19.69 -8.68 -25.61
C ILE A 43 -20.21 -8.33 -24.22
N GLY A 44 -21.47 -8.72 -23.90
CA GLY A 44 -22.07 -8.48 -22.59
C GLY A 44 -21.27 -9.14 -21.46
N ALA A 45 -20.85 -10.38 -21.65
CA ALA A 45 -20.03 -11.10 -20.67
C ALA A 45 -18.66 -10.44 -20.49
N TRP A 46 -18.04 -9.98 -21.58
CA TRP A 46 -16.78 -9.27 -21.50
C TRP A 46 -16.92 -7.94 -20.75
N VAL A 47 -17.97 -7.16 -21.05
CA VAL A 47 -18.25 -5.91 -20.34
C VAL A 47 -18.46 -6.18 -18.86
N ALA A 48 -19.26 -7.20 -18.50
CA ALA A 48 -19.50 -7.58 -17.12
C ALA A 48 -18.20 -7.99 -16.42
N HIS A 49 -17.35 -8.76 -17.10
CA HIS A 49 -16.06 -9.15 -16.55
C HIS A 49 -15.20 -7.92 -16.24
N GLU A 50 -15.06 -7.01 -17.20
CA GLU A 50 -14.21 -5.82 -17.02
C GLU A 50 -14.76 -4.89 -15.93
N ALA A 51 -16.07 -4.75 -15.85
CA ALA A 51 -16.71 -3.88 -14.85
C ALA A 51 -16.61 -4.45 -13.44
N TRP A 52 -16.88 -5.77 -13.27
CA TRP A 52 -17.15 -6.33 -11.95
C TRP A 52 -16.25 -7.48 -11.52
N PHE A 53 -15.51 -8.13 -12.43
CA PHE A 53 -14.76 -9.34 -12.12
C PHE A 53 -13.27 -9.26 -12.49
N ALA A 54 -12.77 -8.08 -12.84
CA ALA A 54 -11.38 -7.93 -13.28
C ALA A 54 -10.38 -7.83 -12.13
N ASP A 55 -10.84 -7.46 -10.94
CA ASP A 55 -9.96 -7.29 -9.77
C ASP A 55 -9.71 -8.64 -9.10
N HIS A 56 -8.50 -8.77 -8.52
CA HIS A 56 -8.15 -9.98 -7.77
C HIS A 56 -8.58 -9.82 -6.32
N LEU A 57 -9.62 -10.57 -5.95
CA LEU A 57 -10.10 -10.69 -4.57
C LEU A 57 -10.06 -12.19 -4.23
N PHE A 58 -9.17 -12.56 -3.30
CA PHE A 58 -8.91 -13.96 -2.99
C PHE A 58 -9.57 -14.42 -1.69
N TYR A 59 -10.69 -13.79 -1.33
CA TYR A 59 -11.53 -14.16 -0.21
C TYR A 59 -12.98 -13.82 -0.54
N SER A 60 -13.91 -14.32 0.27
CA SER A 60 -15.32 -14.01 0.09
C SER A 60 -15.64 -12.63 0.69
N PRO A 61 -16.38 -11.76 -0.01
CA PRO A 61 -16.86 -10.53 0.62
C PRO A 61 -17.70 -10.76 1.89
N CYS A 62 -18.12 -12.00 2.13
CA CYS A 62 -18.88 -12.37 3.34
C CYS A 62 -17.98 -12.84 4.49
N ASP A 63 -16.69 -12.97 4.27
CA ASP A 63 -15.76 -13.34 5.34
C ASP A 63 -15.53 -12.15 6.27
N ASP A 64 -15.50 -12.40 7.58
CA ASP A 64 -15.14 -11.39 8.57
C ASP A 64 -13.63 -11.14 8.55
N TYR A 65 -13.23 -9.87 8.57
CA TYR A 65 -11.82 -9.54 8.87
C TYR A 65 -11.61 -9.84 10.36
N GLN A 66 -10.40 -10.31 10.69
CA GLN A 66 -10.06 -10.73 12.06
C GLN A 66 -8.78 -10.03 12.49
N TYR A 67 -8.92 -9.13 13.47
CA TYR A 67 -7.79 -8.41 14.03
C TYR A 67 -7.66 -8.70 15.51
N UNK A 68 -6.66 -8.95 15.97
CA UNK A 68 -6.43 -9.27 17.17
C UNK A 68 -5.71 -8.23 17.72
N PHE A 69 -6.25 -7.42 18.17
CA PHE A 69 -5.57 -6.35 18.89
C PHE A 69 -5.14 -6.83 20.28
N PRO A 70 -4.09 -6.23 20.86
CA PRO A 70 -3.65 -6.64 22.20
C PRO A 70 -4.77 -6.54 23.23
N ALA A 71 -4.75 -7.46 24.21
CA ALA A 71 -5.81 -7.56 25.22
C ALA A 71 -5.90 -6.32 26.11
N ASP A 72 -4.79 -5.59 26.26
CA ASP A 72 -4.72 -4.36 27.07
C ASP A 72 -5.08 -3.11 26.26
N SER A 73 -5.53 -3.25 25.02
CA SER A 73 -5.97 -2.11 24.20
C SER A 73 -7.18 -1.42 24.84
N GLU A 74 -7.18 -0.08 24.76
CA GLU A 74 -8.31 0.72 25.26
C GLU A 74 -9.51 0.56 24.35
N VAL A 75 -10.67 0.15 24.90
CA VAL A 75 -11.90 -0.13 24.15
C VAL A 75 -13.02 0.72 24.75
N PRO A 76 -13.15 1.99 24.33
CA PRO A 76 -14.25 2.83 24.81
C PRO A 76 -15.62 2.27 24.41
N GLY A 77 -16.58 2.38 25.31
CA GLY A 77 -17.96 2.00 24.98
C GLY A 77 -18.57 2.95 23.98
N VAL A 78 -19.15 2.41 22.91
CA VAL A 78 -19.79 3.19 21.85
C VAL A 78 -21.10 2.52 21.42
N ARG A 79 -22.02 3.33 20.94
CA ARG A 79 -23.25 2.84 20.32
C ARG A 79 -23.59 3.67 19.10
N LEU A 80 -24.34 3.07 18.21
CA LEU A 80 -24.85 3.75 17.02
C LEU A 80 -26.34 4.06 17.27
N ASP A 81 -26.68 5.34 17.35
CA ASP A 81 -28.04 5.82 17.55
C ASP A 81 -28.51 6.49 16.25
N GLY A 82 -29.30 5.75 15.47
CA GLY A 82 -29.57 6.16 14.11
C GLY A 82 -28.27 6.13 13.29
N ASP A 83 -27.86 7.29 12.80
CA ASP A 83 -26.59 7.43 12.09
C ASP A 83 -25.48 8.06 12.94
N LYS A 84 -25.77 8.41 14.22
CA LYS A 84 -24.78 9.03 15.09
C LYS A 84 -24.01 8.00 15.89
N LEU A 85 -22.70 8.11 15.89
CA LEU A 85 -21.81 7.31 16.73
C LEU A 85 -21.60 8.06 18.04
N LEU A 86 -22.05 7.50 19.15
CA LEU A 86 -22.00 8.14 20.45
C LEU A 86 -21.15 7.34 21.42
N LEU A 87 -20.34 8.06 22.20
CA LEU A 87 -19.57 7.47 23.30
C LEU A 87 -20.49 7.25 24.51
N ASP A 88 -20.33 6.12 25.19
CA ASP A 88 -21.11 5.83 26.40
C ASP A 88 -20.64 6.70 27.59
N THR A 89 -19.37 7.05 27.61
CA THR A 89 -18.79 7.95 28.61
C THR A 89 -17.87 8.97 27.93
N PRO A 90 -17.73 10.18 28.50
CA PRO A 90 -16.81 11.17 27.93
C PRO A 90 -15.40 10.62 27.80
N LEU A 91 -14.75 10.94 26.69
CA LEU A 91 -13.39 10.48 26.39
C LEU A 91 -12.51 11.68 26.07
N GLN A 92 -11.36 11.74 26.73
CA GLN A 92 -10.38 12.79 26.47
C GLN A 92 -9.45 12.33 25.36
N LEU A 93 -9.39 13.12 24.28
CA LEU A 93 -8.57 12.85 23.12
C LEU A 93 -7.62 14.01 22.87
N ALA A 94 -6.36 13.69 22.61
CA ALA A 94 -5.34 14.67 22.28
C ALA A 94 -5.38 15.06 20.79
N GLY A 95 -6.01 14.23 19.95
CA GLY A 95 -6.18 14.50 18.53
C GLY A 95 -5.23 13.71 17.63
N ASP A 96 -4.27 13.01 18.21
CA ASP A 96 -3.27 12.23 17.47
C ASP A 96 -3.42 10.72 17.68
N GLU A 97 -4.46 10.30 18.39
CA GLU A 97 -4.71 8.88 18.63
C GLU A 97 -5.15 8.16 17.35
N THR A 98 -4.79 6.89 17.26
CA THR A 98 -5.35 6.00 16.25
C THR A 98 -6.68 5.48 16.75
N LEU A 99 -7.74 5.68 15.96
CA LEU A 99 -9.11 5.29 16.30
C LEU A 99 -9.62 4.31 15.24
N ILE A 100 -9.94 3.08 15.66
CA ILE A 100 -10.41 2.03 14.74
C ILE A 100 -11.76 1.53 15.20
N LEU A 101 -12.75 1.56 14.30
CA LEU A 101 -14.13 1.14 14.59
C LEU A 101 -14.46 -0.12 13.80
N ALA A 102 -14.75 -1.20 14.50
CA ALA A 102 -15.26 -2.43 13.88
C ALA A 102 -16.78 -2.45 13.91
N LEU A 103 -17.37 -2.82 12.80
CA LEU A 103 -18.81 -3.07 12.73
C LEU A 103 -19.09 -3.98 11.52
N THR A 104 -20.26 -4.63 11.55
CA THR A 104 -20.70 -5.44 10.42
C THR A 104 -21.28 -4.51 9.34
N ILE A 105 -20.79 -4.65 8.13
CA ILE A 105 -21.28 -3.91 6.97
C ILE A 105 -21.94 -4.92 6.05
N LYS A 106 -23.18 -4.65 5.65
CA LYS A 106 -23.97 -5.55 4.80
C LYS A 106 -24.41 -4.83 3.54
N SER A 107 -23.95 -5.31 2.41
CA SER A 107 -24.29 -4.75 1.10
C SER A 107 -25.80 -4.80 0.84
N THR A 108 -26.34 -3.74 0.25
CA THR A 108 -27.66 -3.78 -0.38
C THR A 108 -27.54 -4.46 -1.74
N TRP A 109 -28.68 -4.65 -2.44
CA TRP A 109 -28.67 -5.20 -3.79
C TRP A 109 -27.78 -4.35 -4.74
N LEU A 110 -27.88 -3.02 -4.64
CA LEU A 110 -27.05 -2.12 -5.47
C LEU A 110 -25.58 -2.23 -5.14
N GLY A 111 -25.22 -2.55 -3.89
CA GLY A 111 -23.82 -2.73 -3.47
C GLY A 111 -23.14 -3.95 -4.05
N ARG A 112 -23.85 -4.76 -4.84
CA ARG A 112 -23.26 -5.86 -5.63
C ARG A 112 -22.74 -5.37 -6.98
N PHE A 113 -23.15 -4.17 -7.39
CA PHE A 113 -22.75 -3.56 -8.67
C PHE A 113 -21.95 -2.28 -8.46
N LEU A 114 -22.30 -1.48 -7.46
CA LEU A 114 -21.61 -0.25 -7.10
C LEU A 114 -20.81 -0.50 -5.82
N ASP A 115 -19.58 0.03 -5.77
CA ASP A 115 -18.72 -0.18 -4.58
C ASP A 115 -19.40 0.45 -3.36
N PRO A 116 -19.73 -0.35 -2.33
CA PRO A 116 -20.33 0.21 -1.12
C PRO A 116 -19.33 1.01 -0.32
N PHE A 117 -19.80 2.04 0.38
CA PHE A 117 -18.95 2.87 1.22
C PHE A 117 -19.72 3.45 2.39
N VAL A 118 -18.97 3.88 3.40
CA VAL A 118 -19.49 4.58 4.58
C VAL A 118 -19.05 6.04 4.48
N GLU A 119 -20.01 6.96 4.53
CA GLU A 119 -19.77 8.38 4.67
C GLU A 119 -19.64 8.72 6.15
N LEU A 120 -18.65 9.52 6.49
CA LEU A 120 -18.39 9.99 7.84
C LEU A 120 -18.47 11.52 7.83
N HIS A 121 -19.36 12.05 8.66
CA HIS A 121 -19.60 13.49 8.75
C HIS A 121 -19.57 13.93 10.21
N GLY A 122 -18.90 15.03 10.49
CA GLY A 122 -18.92 15.61 11.82
C GLY A 122 -18.24 16.97 11.85
N LEU A 123 -18.94 17.97 12.40
CA LEU A 123 -18.48 19.35 12.33
C LEU A 123 -18.29 19.72 10.85
N ASP A 124 -17.11 20.22 10.47
CA ASP A 124 -16.81 20.55 9.07
C ASP A 124 -16.02 19.43 8.37
N LEU A 125 -15.94 18.26 8.98
CA LEU A 125 -15.15 17.14 8.45
C LEU A 125 -16.04 16.15 7.68
N HIS A 126 -15.58 15.77 6.50
CA HIS A 126 -16.24 14.79 5.65
C HIS A 126 -15.20 13.77 5.18
N ASP A 127 -15.56 12.50 5.27
CA ASP A 127 -14.71 11.41 4.78
C ASP A 127 -15.60 10.32 4.19
N ARG A 128 -15.01 9.41 3.46
CA ARG A 128 -15.67 8.19 3.03
C ARG A 128 -14.68 7.05 2.95
N GLN A 129 -15.13 5.85 3.29
CA GLN A 129 -14.30 4.65 3.22
C GLN A 129 -15.09 3.56 2.50
N ALA A 130 -14.50 3.02 1.43
CA ALA A 130 -15.16 2.07 0.55
C ALA A 130 -14.76 0.63 0.89
N PHE A 131 -15.61 -0.29 0.49
CA PHE A 131 -15.44 -1.72 0.75
C PHE A 131 -15.69 -2.51 -0.54
N GLU A 132 -15.37 -3.80 -0.51
CA GLU A 132 -15.59 -4.67 -1.65
C GLU A 132 -17.09 -4.84 -1.93
N ARG A 133 -17.42 -4.97 -3.21
CA ARG A 133 -18.82 -5.19 -3.61
C ARG A 133 -19.33 -6.50 -3.01
N GLY A 134 -20.57 -6.46 -2.57
CA GLY A 134 -21.21 -7.60 -1.94
C GLY A 134 -20.79 -7.84 -0.50
N VAL A 135 -20.10 -6.89 0.12
CA VAL A 135 -19.62 -7.01 1.50
C VAL A 135 -20.76 -7.43 2.44
N SER A 136 -20.50 -8.43 3.29
CA SER A 136 -21.45 -8.84 4.34
C SER A 136 -20.65 -9.47 5.49
N GLY A 137 -19.97 -8.63 6.28
CA GLY A 137 -19.12 -9.11 7.37
C GLY A 137 -18.50 -7.96 8.13
N VAL A 138 -17.69 -8.31 9.12
CA VAL A 138 -16.99 -7.33 9.96
C VAL A 138 -15.91 -6.62 9.16
N ARG A 139 -15.92 -5.29 9.25
CA ARG A 139 -14.91 -4.42 8.63
C ARG A 139 -14.46 -3.39 9.66
N TYR A 140 -13.30 -2.80 9.41
CA TYR A 140 -12.63 -1.90 10.35
C TYR A 140 -12.45 -0.54 9.71
N LEU A 141 -13.28 0.43 10.12
CA LEU A 141 -13.18 1.82 9.69
C LEU A 141 -12.07 2.53 10.46
N ASN A 142 -11.38 3.43 9.78
CA ASN A 142 -10.33 4.25 10.38
C ASN A 142 -10.94 5.62 10.72
N LEU A 143 -11.14 5.88 12.02
CA LEU A 143 -11.70 7.14 12.51
C LEU A 143 -10.61 8.11 12.95
N THR A 144 -9.34 7.82 12.70
CA THR A 144 -8.22 8.70 13.07
C THR A 144 -8.43 10.08 12.45
N GLY A 145 -8.33 11.12 13.29
CA GLY A 145 -8.60 12.50 12.89
C GLY A 145 -10.06 12.93 13.05
N LEU A 146 -10.94 12.01 13.44
CA LEU A 146 -12.35 12.31 13.70
C LEU A 146 -12.68 12.28 15.21
N GLY A 147 -11.65 12.38 16.04
CA GLY A 147 -11.83 12.35 17.50
C GLY A 147 -12.67 13.50 18.04
N GLU A 148 -12.48 14.71 17.49
CA GLU A 148 -13.23 15.88 17.95
C GLU A 148 -14.73 15.75 17.71
N PRO A 149 -15.21 15.45 16.48
CA PRO A 149 -16.64 15.24 16.30
C PRO A 149 -17.18 14.00 17.04
N LEU A 150 -16.36 12.97 17.24
CA LEU A 150 -16.75 11.82 18.06
C LEU A 150 -16.98 12.24 19.53
N ALA A 151 -16.02 12.96 20.12
CA ALA A 151 -16.11 13.43 21.50
C ALA A 151 -17.28 14.41 21.69
N ALA A 152 -17.60 15.20 20.65
CA ALA A 152 -18.72 16.14 20.69
C ALA A 152 -20.09 15.47 20.47
N GLY A 153 -20.13 14.19 20.14
CA GLY A 153 -21.37 13.47 19.90
C GLY A 153 -22.08 13.84 18.59
N VAL A 154 -21.32 14.34 17.63
CA VAL A 154 -21.90 14.79 16.33
C VAL A 154 -21.37 13.98 15.13
N LEU A 155 -20.56 12.96 15.36
CA LEU A 155 -20.04 12.13 14.27
C LEU A 155 -21.15 11.23 13.73
N GLN A 156 -21.40 11.35 12.43
CA GLN A 156 -22.42 10.55 11.72
C GLN A 156 -21.76 9.55 10.77
N LEU A 157 -22.31 8.34 10.75
CA LEU A 157 -21.91 7.26 9.86
C LEU A 157 -23.10 6.87 8.99
N ARG A 158 -22.96 7.01 7.67
CA ARG A 158 -24.04 6.64 6.74
C ARG A 158 -23.53 5.65 5.70
N GLY A 159 -24.16 4.48 5.65
CA GLY A 159 -23.88 3.51 4.59
C GLY A 159 -24.47 3.94 3.27
N ARG A 160 -23.69 3.82 2.20
CA ARG A 160 -24.17 3.97 0.82
C ARG A 160 -23.99 2.64 0.11
N PHE A 161 -25.08 2.12 -0.41
CA PHE A 161 -25.16 0.79 -1.00
C PHE A 161 -24.85 -0.31 0.01
N CYS A 162 -24.94 0.02 1.31
CA CYS A 162 -24.74 -0.92 2.42
C CYS A 162 -25.47 -0.40 3.66
N ARG A 163 -25.66 -1.32 4.61
CA ARG A 163 -26.24 -1.03 5.93
C ARG A 163 -25.20 -1.37 6.99
N LEU A 164 -25.24 -0.63 8.09
CA LEU A 164 -24.30 -0.78 9.20
C LEU A 164 -24.99 -1.47 10.37
N SER A 165 -24.28 -2.35 11.08
CA SER A 165 -24.81 -2.96 12.31
C SER A 165 -24.93 -1.92 13.42
N THR A 166 -25.79 -2.20 14.39
CA THR A 166 -26.04 -1.33 15.53
C THR A 166 -25.08 -1.59 16.69
N ALA A 167 -24.18 -2.58 16.57
CA ALA A 167 -23.25 -2.98 17.62
C ALA A 167 -21.79 -2.72 17.20
N PRO A 168 -21.38 -1.45 17.14
CA PRO A 168 -19.99 -1.12 16.81
C PRO A 168 -19.07 -1.40 18.00
N ARG A 169 -17.77 -1.59 17.71
CA ARG A 169 -16.73 -1.70 18.74
C ARG A 169 -15.58 -0.78 18.37
N LEU A 170 -15.19 0.08 19.30
CA LEU A 170 -14.14 1.08 19.07
C LEU A 170 -12.87 0.68 19.81
N TRP A 171 -11.74 0.80 19.15
CA TRP A 171 -10.41 0.69 19.76
C TRP A 171 -9.69 2.03 19.64
N LEU A 172 -9.02 2.39 20.71
CA LEU A 172 -8.23 3.61 20.83
C LEU A 172 -6.79 3.22 21.13
N PHE A 173 -5.86 3.69 20.30
CA PHE A 173 -4.43 3.44 20.50
C PHE A 173 -3.73 4.78 20.71
N ARG A 174 -3.11 4.92 21.89
CA ARG A 174 -2.34 6.10 22.26
C ARG A 174 -0.86 5.78 22.02
N GLN A 175 -0.29 6.41 21.03
CA GLN A 175 1.09 6.16 20.61
C GLN A 175 1.82 7.49 20.48
N THR A 176 3.14 7.47 20.68
CA THR A 176 3.95 8.67 20.49
C THR A 176 3.86 9.12 19.04
N ASP A 177 3.64 10.41 18.84
CA ASP A 177 3.56 10.98 17.49
C ASP A 177 4.93 10.88 16.81
N ALA A 178 5.02 10.04 15.79
CA ALA A 178 6.26 9.80 15.07
C ALA A 178 6.80 11.07 14.40
N ARG A 179 5.94 12.05 14.13
CA ARG A 179 6.38 13.34 13.54
C ARG A 179 7.29 14.13 14.49
N GLN A 180 7.20 13.87 15.78
CA GLN A 180 8.04 14.55 16.79
C GLN A 180 9.39 13.84 17.00
N GLN A 181 9.69 12.85 16.18
CA GLN A 181 10.84 11.96 16.39
C GLN A 181 11.75 11.95 15.15
N ARG A 182 12.94 11.35 15.32
CA ARG A 182 13.85 11.07 14.22
C ARG A 182 13.38 9.78 13.53
N VAL A 183 13.08 9.87 12.25
CA VAL A 183 12.47 8.78 11.47
C VAL A 183 13.44 8.33 10.38
N MET A 184 13.59 7.02 10.20
CA MET A 184 14.28 6.44 9.06
C MET A 184 13.29 5.57 8.28
N VAL A 185 13.09 5.91 7.01
CA VAL A 185 12.21 5.12 6.13
C VAL A 185 13.08 4.22 5.26
N ILE A 186 12.81 2.93 5.32
CA ILE A 186 13.46 1.91 4.50
C ILE A 186 12.55 1.63 3.30
N ALA A 187 13.06 1.96 2.11
CA ALA A 187 12.32 1.79 0.86
C ALA A 187 13.03 0.73 0.01
N PRO A 188 12.41 -0.44 -0.20
CA PRO A 188 13.02 -1.44 -1.10
C PRO A 188 13.27 -0.89 -2.50
N HIS A 189 12.37 -0.04 -3.01
CA HIS A 189 12.50 0.60 -4.32
C HIS A 189 12.22 2.10 -4.20
N ALA A 190 12.69 2.87 -5.20
CA ALA A 190 12.28 4.28 -5.31
C ALA A 190 10.76 4.32 -5.55
N ASP A 191 10.07 5.10 -4.79
CA ASP A 191 8.62 5.27 -4.66
C ASP A 191 8.04 4.66 -3.37
N ASP A 192 8.61 3.58 -2.82
CA ASP A 192 8.02 2.93 -1.64
C ASP A 192 7.89 3.89 -0.45
N ALA A 193 8.90 4.73 -0.22
CA ALA A 193 8.86 5.70 0.89
C ALA A 193 7.74 6.72 0.68
N GLU A 194 7.56 7.17 -0.55
CA GLU A 194 6.54 8.16 -0.89
C GLU A 194 5.14 7.57 -0.83
N LEU A 195 5.00 6.34 -1.33
CA LEU A 195 3.71 5.64 -1.28
C LEU A 195 3.24 5.43 0.16
N ALA A 196 4.14 4.98 1.02
CA ALA A 196 3.79 4.59 2.38
C ALA A 196 3.80 5.75 3.38
N ALA A 197 4.78 6.66 3.28
CA ALA A 197 5.17 7.50 4.42
C ALA A 197 5.55 8.93 4.06
N PHE A 198 5.17 9.45 2.89
CA PHE A 198 5.50 10.83 2.51
C PHE A 198 4.99 11.83 3.55
N GLY A 199 3.73 11.66 4.00
CA GLY A 199 3.14 12.56 4.98
C GLY A 199 3.88 12.52 6.31
N LEU A 200 4.29 11.32 6.73
CA LEU A 200 5.06 11.16 7.97
C LEU A 200 6.43 11.83 7.82
N TYR A 201 7.20 11.45 6.80
CA TYR A 201 8.59 11.90 6.75
C TYR A 201 8.71 13.40 6.41
N SER A 202 7.77 13.94 5.64
CA SER A 202 7.81 15.37 5.30
C SER A 202 7.49 16.27 6.49
N GLN A 203 6.91 15.72 7.55
CA GLN A 203 6.57 16.45 8.77
C GLN A 203 7.42 16.04 9.98
N ALA A 204 8.31 15.05 9.81
CA ALA A 204 9.11 14.54 10.91
C ALA A 204 10.15 15.57 11.38
N LYS A 205 10.47 15.52 12.65
CA LYS A 205 11.53 16.34 13.25
C LYS A 205 12.85 16.19 12.48
N GLU A 206 13.16 14.95 12.10
CA GLU A 206 14.31 14.62 11.25
C GLU A 206 13.96 13.36 10.49
N ALA A 207 14.25 13.31 9.20
CA ALA A 207 13.96 12.15 8.38
C ALA A 207 15.18 11.71 7.58
N TRP A 208 15.35 10.39 7.48
CA TRP A 208 16.30 9.73 6.62
C TRP A 208 15.54 8.81 5.68
N ILE A 209 15.83 8.86 4.39
CA ILE A 209 15.22 7.96 3.41
C ILE A 209 16.33 7.07 2.86
N VAL A 210 16.23 5.77 3.11
CA VAL A 210 17.21 4.78 2.67
C VAL A 210 16.54 3.84 1.68
N THR A 211 16.90 3.98 0.41
CA THR A 211 16.36 3.16 -0.67
C THR A 211 17.36 2.05 -0.99
N LEU A 212 16.91 0.80 -0.98
CA LEU A 212 17.82 -0.35 -1.03
C LEU A 212 18.21 -0.71 -2.46
N THR A 213 17.25 -0.74 -3.40
CA THR A 213 17.54 -1.16 -4.78
C THR A 213 17.20 -0.06 -5.77
N ALA A 214 17.80 -0.16 -6.95
CA ALA A 214 17.56 0.80 -8.03
C ALA A 214 16.25 0.57 -8.78
N GLY A 215 15.62 -0.63 -8.64
CA GLY A 215 14.37 -0.92 -9.34
C GLY A 215 14.52 -0.89 -10.86
N GLU A 216 15.64 -1.37 -11.37
CA GLU A 216 16.08 -1.15 -12.75
C GLU A 216 15.40 -2.07 -13.79
N ILE A 217 14.79 -3.18 -13.35
CA ILE A 217 14.25 -4.16 -14.30
C ILE A 217 12.87 -3.75 -14.82
N GLU A 218 12.35 -4.50 -15.79
CA GLU A 218 11.07 -4.23 -16.46
C GLU A 218 11.10 -2.84 -17.11
N ALA A 219 12.11 -2.63 -17.96
CA ALA A 219 12.39 -1.33 -18.58
C ALA A 219 11.86 -1.23 -20.03
N GLU A 220 10.75 -1.94 -20.33
CA GLU A 220 10.17 -1.98 -21.68
C GLU A 220 9.83 -0.60 -22.22
N HIS A 221 9.44 0.32 -21.36
CA HIS A 221 9.14 1.70 -21.75
C HIS A 221 10.35 2.36 -22.44
N TYR A 222 11.54 2.14 -21.88
CA TYR A 222 12.78 2.71 -22.43
C TYR A 222 13.27 1.94 -23.67
N GLN A 223 12.98 0.64 -23.75
CA GLN A 223 13.24 -0.14 -24.97
C GLN A 223 12.43 0.40 -26.13
N GLN A 224 11.21 0.86 -25.88
CA GLN A 224 10.37 1.49 -26.93
C GLN A 224 10.98 2.79 -27.44
N MET A 225 11.92 3.38 -26.70
CA MET A 225 12.66 4.56 -27.14
C MET A 225 13.93 4.22 -27.94
N GLY A 226 14.12 2.92 -28.24
CA GLY A 226 15.21 2.45 -29.08
C GLY A 226 16.43 1.90 -28.33
N MET A 227 16.35 1.79 -27.00
CA MET A 227 17.44 1.27 -26.18
C MET A 227 17.46 -0.26 -26.18
N GLN A 228 18.65 -0.87 -26.14
CA GLN A 228 18.78 -2.30 -25.90
C GLN A 228 18.40 -2.61 -24.44
N ARG A 229 18.08 -3.89 -24.15
CA ARG A 229 17.55 -4.30 -22.83
C ARG A 229 18.42 -3.82 -21.67
N ALA A 230 19.72 -4.07 -21.74
CA ALA A 230 20.62 -3.70 -20.64
C ALA A 230 20.77 -2.17 -20.51
N GLU A 231 20.83 -1.47 -21.65
CA GLU A 231 20.88 -0.02 -21.68
C GLU A 231 19.60 0.59 -21.07
N ALA A 232 18.44 0.06 -21.44
CA ALA A 232 17.14 0.51 -20.91
C ALA A 232 17.07 0.29 -19.39
N ALA A 233 17.54 -0.86 -18.92
CA ALA A 233 17.58 -1.15 -17.49
C ALA A 233 18.50 -0.19 -16.73
N ARG A 234 19.68 0.07 -17.27
CA ARG A 234 20.61 1.04 -16.65
C ARG A 234 20.00 2.45 -16.63
N MET A 235 19.34 2.87 -17.71
CA MET A 235 18.67 4.18 -17.77
C MET A 235 17.55 4.25 -16.72
N LYS A 236 16.68 3.24 -16.65
CA LYS A 236 15.60 3.19 -15.65
C LYS A 236 16.18 3.25 -14.24
N GLY A 237 17.18 2.44 -13.95
CA GLY A 237 17.81 2.41 -12.62
C GLY A 237 18.42 3.76 -12.24
N ARG A 238 19.08 4.44 -13.18
CA ARG A 238 19.63 5.77 -12.92
C ARG A 238 18.55 6.81 -12.64
N LEU A 239 17.45 6.78 -13.41
CA LEU A 239 16.32 7.70 -13.19
C LEU A 239 15.67 7.43 -11.83
N ARG A 240 15.45 6.16 -11.48
CA ARG A 240 14.86 5.83 -10.18
C ARG A 240 15.82 6.15 -9.03
N ALA A 241 17.14 5.97 -9.24
CA ALA A 241 18.12 6.40 -8.23
C ALA A 241 18.05 7.91 -8.01
N TRP A 242 17.91 8.68 -9.11
CA TRP A 242 17.70 10.12 -9.01
C TRP A 242 16.39 10.43 -8.26
N ASP A 243 15.30 9.76 -8.60
CA ASP A 243 13.99 9.96 -7.95
C ASP A 243 14.10 9.75 -6.43
N SER A 244 14.82 8.70 -5.99
CA SER A 244 14.94 8.38 -4.56
C SER A 244 15.61 9.50 -3.75
N ILE A 245 16.42 10.34 -4.40
CA ILE A 245 17.05 11.50 -3.79
C ILE A 245 16.17 12.75 -3.98
N ALA A 246 15.82 13.04 -5.22
CA ALA A 246 15.18 14.31 -5.59
C ALA A 246 13.76 14.43 -5.00
N VAL A 247 12.97 13.36 -5.02
CA VAL A 247 11.60 13.41 -4.53
C VAL A 247 11.56 13.50 -3.00
N ALA A 248 12.46 12.81 -2.31
CA ALA A 248 12.56 12.95 -0.85
C ALA A 248 12.93 14.40 -0.47
N ARG A 249 13.75 15.06 -1.29
CA ARG A 249 14.07 16.48 -1.07
C ARG A 249 12.85 17.38 -1.24
N TRP A 250 11.94 17.06 -2.17
CA TRP A 250 10.67 17.77 -2.29
C TRP A 250 9.90 17.70 -0.97
N GLY A 251 9.97 16.56 -0.29
CA GLY A 251 9.37 16.38 1.04
C GLY A 251 10.14 17.05 2.17
N GLY A 252 11.20 17.80 1.88
CA GLY A 252 11.97 18.55 2.87
C GLY A 252 13.13 17.80 3.51
N VAL A 253 13.44 16.59 3.04
CA VAL A 253 14.55 15.80 3.62
C VAL A 253 15.88 16.36 3.08
N PRO A 254 16.87 16.65 3.96
CA PRO A 254 18.17 17.12 3.49
C PRO A 254 18.84 16.09 2.56
N GLU A 255 19.55 16.60 1.55
CA GLU A 255 20.17 15.73 0.53
C GLU A 255 21.08 14.67 1.14
N SER A 256 21.84 15.02 2.18
CA SER A 256 22.75 14.08 2.85
C SER A 256 22.03 12.98 3.64
N GLN A 257 20.71 13.10 3.78
CA GLN A 257 19.85 12.13 4.48
C GLN A 257 19.01 11.32 3.50
N CYS A 258 19.22 11.51 2.19
CA CYS A 258 18.59 10.72 1.12
C CYS A 258 19.67 9.80 0.55
N VAL A 259 19.55 8.50 0.79
CA VAL A 259 20.62 7.55 0.42
C VAL A 259 20.04 6.43 -0.43
N GLN A 260 20.65 6.25 -1.62
CA GLN A 260 20.35 5.12 -2.50
C GLN A 260 21.49 4.10 -2.38
N LEU A 261 21.17 2.86 -1.98
CA LEU A 261 22.18 1.83 -1.79
C LEU A 261 22.56 1.10 -3.08
N GLY A 262 21.73 1.20 -4.12
CA GLY A 262 22.09 0.76 -5.46
C GLY A 262 22.12 -0.73 -5.70
N TYR A 263 21.56 -1.53 -4.78
CA TYR A 263 21.42 -2.98 -5.00
C TYR A 263 20.39 -3.22 -6.12
N PHE A 264 20.21 -4.47 -6.52
CA PHE A 264 19.47 -4.77 -7.75
C PHE A 264 18.10 -5.36 -7.45
N CYS A 265 17.11 -4.96 -8.25
CA CYS A 265 15.70 -5.29 -8.08
C CYS A 265 15.48 -6.81 -8.15
N LEU A 266 14.69 -7.34 -7.21
CA LEU A 266 14.35 -8.76 -7.05
C LEU A 266 15.56 -9.66 -6.77
N GLN A 267 16.70 -9.09 -6.42
CA GLN A 267 17.92 -9.85 -6.11
C GLN A 267 18.21 -9.94 -4.60
N LEU A 268 17.46 -9.24 -3.76
CA LEU A 268 17.66 -9.34 -2.31
C LEU A 268 17.48 -10.77 -1.79
N PRO A 269 16.49 -11.56 -2.26
CA PRO A 269 16.40 -12.96 -1.82
C PRO A 269 17.64 -13.80 -2.15
N ALA A 270 18.21 -13.63 -3.34
CA ALA A 270 19.42 -14.36 -3.73
C ALA A 270 20.64 -13.92 -2.91
N MET A 271 20.72 -12.61 -2.58
CA MET A 271 21.77 -12.09 -1.71
C MET A 271 21.67 -12.69 -0.32
N GLN A 272 20.45 -12.76 0.23
CA GLN A 272 20.21 -13.34 1.57
C GLN A 272 20.58 -14.83 1.60
N ALA A 273 20.30 -15.57 0.54
CA ALA A 273 20.58 -17.00 0.46
C ALA A 273 22.08 -17.29 0.42
N ALA A 274 22.91 -16.37 -0.06
CA ALA A 274 24.37 -16.55 -0.13
C ALA A 274 25.05 -15.22 0.25
N PRO A 275 25.14 -14.90 1.55
CA PRO A 275 25.46 -13.55 2.02
C PRO A 275 26.82 -12.98 1.57
N ASN A 276 27.77 -13.83 1.23
CA ASN A 276 29.11 -13.40 0.76
C ASN A 276 29.24 -13.35 -0.76
N THR A 277 28.22 -13.82 -1.49
CA THR A 277 28.31 -13.95 -2.95
C THR A 277 27.66 -12.73 -3.63
N PRO A 278 28.39 -12.02 -4.48
CA PRO A 278 27.79 -10.90 -5.20
C PRO A 278 26.69 -11.35 -6.15
N VAL A 279 25.57 -10.61 -6.16
CA VAL A 279 24.41 -10.91 -7.01
C VAL A 279 24.10 -9.68 -7.87
N GLY A 280 24.44 -9.75 -9.16
CA GLY A 280 24.24 -8.66 -10.10
C GLY A 280 22.80 -8.52 -10.59
N SER A 281 22.58 -7.51 -11.41
CA SER A 281 21.28 -7.23 -12.01
C SER A 281 20.86 -8.32 -13.01
N ARG A 282 19.58 -8.61 -13.02
CA ARG A 282 19.01 -9.56 -13.99
C ARG A 282 18.99 -9.04 -15.42
N GLU A 283 18.95 -7.71 -15.60
CA GLU A 283 18.72 -7.12 -16.92
C GLU A 283 19.75 -6.07 -17.33
N ALA A 284 20.47 -5.46 -16.37
CA ALA A 284 21.31 -4.29 -16.66
C ALA A 284 22.74 -4.63 -17.08
N ASP A 285 23.13 -5.91 -17.11
CA ASP A 285 24.53 -6.32 -17.32
C ASP A 285 25.47 -5.56 -16.37
N LEU A 286 25.13 -5.58 -15.09
CA LEU A 286 25.79 -4.78 -14.07
C LEU A 286 25.87 -5.58 -12.77
N SER A 287 27.06 -5.56 -12.15
CA SER A 287 27.27 -6.21 -10.84
C SER A 287 28.01 -5.28 -9.87
N ASP A 288 27.99 -3.98 -10.12
CA ASP A 288 28.60 -2.97 -9.27
C ASP A 288 27.54 -1.95 -8.85
N THR A 289 27.35 -1.79 -7.55
CA THR A 289 26.32 -0.91 -7.00
C THR A 289 26.61 0.58 -7.22
N ARG A 290 27.85 0.95 -7.53
CA ARG A 290 28.28 2.35 -7.54
C ARG A 290 27.60 3.17 -8.63
N LEU A 291 27.20 2.54 -9.75
CA LEU A 291 26.48 3.26 -10.81
C LEU A 291 25.20 3.90 -10.24
N PHE A 292 24.44 3.16 -9.41
CA PHE A 292 23.18 3.64 -8.87
C PHE A 292 23.36 4.44 -7.56
N ARG A 293 24.58 4.51 -7.02
CA ARG A 293 24.93 5.36 -5.86
C ARG A 293 25.43 6.75 -6.27
N GLN A 294 25.52 7.03 -7.57
CA GLN A 294 26.19 8.22 -8.08
C GLN A 294 25.59 9.55 -7.60
N PHE A 295 24.33 9.55 -7.18
CA PHE A 295 23.66 10.79 -6.73
C PHE A 295 23.72 10.99 -5.22
N ASN A 296 24.26 10.04 -4.47
CA ASN A 296 24.44 10.21 -3.02
C ASN A 296 25.47 11.31 -2.76
N THR A 297 25.16 12.18 -1.80
CA THR A 297 26.16 13.13 -1.28
C THR A 297 26.85 12.60 -0.01
N LEU A 298 26.23 11.59 0.64
CA LEU A 298 26.82 10.93 1.78
C LEU A 298 27.67 9.74 1.31
N ALA A 299 28.95 9.75 1.67
CA ALA A 299 29.82 8.61 1.37
C ALA A 299 29.57 7.46 2.34
N LEU A 300 29.54 6.24 1.81
CA LEU A 300 29.40 5.03 2.62
C LEU A 300 30.79 4.41 2.79
N PRO A 301 31.29 4.30 4.02
CA PRO A 301 32.64 3.75 4.27
C PRO A 301 32.73 2.30 3.78
N GLY A 302 33.88 1.97 3.18
CA GLY A 302 34.16 0.62 2.73
C GLY A 302 33.39 0.17 1.49
N ASP A 303 32.86 1.10 0.73
CA ASP A 303 32.09 0.80 -0.50
C ASP A 303 33.02 0.19 -1.55
N ASP A 304 32.95 -1.13 -1.72
CA ASP A 304 33.71 -1.85 -2.74
C ASP A 304 32.87 -2.18 -3.99
N GLY A 305 31.62 -1.72 -4.04
CA GLY A 305 30.72 -1.94 -5.15
C GLY A 305 30.12 -3.33 -5.25
N GLN A 306 30.41 -4.22 -4.29
CA GLN A 306 29.96 -5.61 -4.36
C GLN A 306 28.53 -5.75 -3.85
N PRO A 307 27.60 -6.28 -4.65
CA PRO A 307 26.20 -6.43 -4.21
C PRO A 307 26.03 -7.72 -3.39
N THR A 308 26.48 -7.68 -2.14
CA THR A 308 26.34 -8.82 -1.21
C THR A 308 25.42 -8.46 -0.05
N TRP A 309 24.80 -9.48 0.55
CA TRP A 309 23.97 -9.30 1.74
C TRP A 309 24.80 -8.70 2.89
N ASN A 310 26.03 -9.17 3.08
CA ASN A 310 26.89 -8.65 4.15
C ASN A 310 27.20 -7.16 3.94
N ASN A 311 27.37 -6.72 2.70
CA ASN A 311 27.55 -5.29 2.42
C ASN A 311 26.28 -4.49 2.69
N LEU A 312 25.11 -5.04 2.36
CA LEU A 312 23.82 -4.40 2.68
C LEU A 312 23.68 -4.22 4.21
N LEU A 313 24.02 -5.26 4.98
CA LEU A 313 23.96 -5.15 6.44
C LEU A 313 24.95 -4.09 6.96
N ALA A 314 26.16 -4.05 6.41
CA ALA A 314 27.16 -3.05 6.81
C ALA A 314 26.68 -1.63 6.50
N ASP A 315 26.10 -1.42 5.31
CA ASP A 315 25.52 -0.14 4.93
C ASP A 315 24.42 0.28 5.92
N LEU A 316 23.49 -0.62 6.20
CA LEU A 316 22.39 -0.35 7.12
C LEU A 316 22.88 -0.01 8.53
N ARG A 317 23.84 -0.78 9.05
CA ARG A 317 24.42 -0.52 10.37
C ARG A 317 25.06 0.87 10.42
N THR A 318 25.82 1.23 9.39
CA THR A 318 26.46 2.56 9.29
C THR A 318 25.41 3.66 9.33
N LEU A 319 24.34 3.52 8.56
CA LEU A 319 23.29 4.54 8.47
C LEU A 319 22.48 4.63 9.78
N ILE A 320 22.16 3.50 10.38
CA ILE A 320 21.42 3.48 11.66
C ILE A 320 22.23 4.14 12.77
N LEU A 321 23.53 3.84 12.86
CA LEU A 321 24.38 4.46 13.88
C LEU A 321 24.57 5.96 13.66
N LYS A 322 24.60 6.38 12.39
CA LYS A 322 24.71 7.80 12.05
C LYS A 322 23.41 8.55 12.34
N ALA A 323 22.28 8.01 11.90
CA ALA A 323 20.97 8.66 12.03
C ALA A 323 20.38 8.55 13.43
N ARG A 324 20.67 7.46 14.13
CA ARG A 324 20.08 7.13 15.43
C ARG A 324 18.56 7.31 15.43
N PRO A 325 17.84 6.63 14.52
CA PRO A 325 16.41 6.84 14.41
C PRO A 325 15.66 6.31 15.62
N GLN A 326 14.71 7.09 16.11
CA GLN A 326 13.78 6.63 17.15
C GLN A 326 12.69 5.77 16.54
N VAL A 327 12.35 6.03 15.26
CA VAL A 327 11.35 5.29 14.51
C VAL A 327 11.98 4.78 13.23
N ILE A 328 11.85 3.48 12.97
CA ILE A 328 12.19 2.90 11.67
C ILE A 328 10.88 2.50 10.99
N VAL A 329 10.68 2.99 9.78
CA VAL A 329 9.52 2.68 8.93
C VAL A 329 10.00 1.70 7.86
N MET A 330 9.39 0.53 7.76
CA MET A 330 9.84 -0.50 6.81
C MET A 330 8.66 -1.40 6.42
N PRO A 331 8.76 -2.19 5.34
CA PRO A 331 7.64 -3.06 4.97
C PRO A 331 7.29 -4.06 6.07
N HIS A 332 6.00 -4.35 6.23
CA HIS A 332 5.53 -5.34 7.23
C HIS A 332 5.57 -6.74 6.60
N PRO A 333 6.36 -7.66 7.14
CA PRO A 333 6.64 -8.94 6.45
C PRO A 333 5.43 -9.86 6.34
N ALA A 334 4.45 -9.75 7.23
CA ALA A 334 3.27 -10.60 7.19
C ALA A 334 2.16 -10.05 6.30
N ILE A 335 2.23 -8.77 5.91
CA ILE A 335 1.17 -8.12 5.15
C ILE A 335 1.60 -7.81 3.73
N ASP A 336 2.83 -7.32 3.54
CA ASP A 336 3.36 -7.01 2.21
C ASP A 336 4.10 -8.23 1.66
N PRO A 337 3.60 -8.87 0.59
CA PRO A 337 4.15 -10.13 0.10
C PRO A 337 5.29 -9.98 -0.90
N HIS A 338 5.71 -8.76 -1.23
CA HIS A 338 6.73 -8.54 -2.26
C HIS A 338 8.09 -9.10 -1.77
N PRO A 339 8.80 -9.93 -2.57
CA PRO A 339 10.03 -10.57 -2.09
C PRO A 339 11.09 -9.59 -1.60
N ASP A 340 11.33 -8.48 -2.31
CA ASP A 340 12.28 -7.46 -1.86
C ASP A 340 11.84 -6.81 -0.55
N HIS A 341 10.52 -6.63 -0.35
CA HIS A 341 10.00 -6.02 0.87
C HIS A 341 10.21 -6.94 2.08
N ILE A 342 9.98 -8.24 1.90
CA ILE A 342 10.23 -9.24 2.96
C ILE A 342 11.72 -9.24 3.31
N CYS A 343 12.61 -9.23 2.30
CA CYS A 343 14.05 -9.22 2.54
C CYS A 343 14.53 -7.91 3.14
N ALA A 344 13.92 -6.78 2.76
CA ALA A 344 14.30 -5.48 3.30
C ALA A 344 14.12 -5.43 4.82
N GLN A 345 12.94 -5.88 5.31
CA GLN A 345 12.72 -5.88 6.75
C GLN A 345 13.63 -6.90 7.45
N ALA A 346 13.91 -8.04 6.81
CA ALA A 346 14.84 -9.04 7.37
C ALA A 346 16.25 -8.45 7.51
N ALA A 347 16.71 -7.70 6.49
CA ALA A 347 18.02 -7.05 6.52
C ALA A 347 18.10 -6.02 7.66
N VAL A 348 17.05 -5.22 7.84
CA VAL A 348 17.03 -4.22 8.92
C VAL A 348 17.08 -4.92 10.29
N ARG A 349 16.29 -5.96 10.49
CA ARG A 349 16.30 -6.70 11.77
C ARG A 349 17.67 -7.33 12.04
N GLU A 350 18.28 -7.93 11.02
CA GLU A 350 19.60 -8.52 11.15
C GLU A 350 20.67 -7.44 11.42
N ALA A 351 20.56 -6.28 10.77
CA ALA A 351 21.47 -5.17 11.01
C ALA A 351 21.35 -4.63 12.43
N LEU A 352 20.14 -4.58 12.98
CA LEU A 352 19.88 -4.11 14.35
C LEU A 352 20.36 -5.09 15.41
N ALA A 353 20.47 -6.38 15.10
CA ALA A 353 20.85 -7.40 16.08
C ALA A 353 22.26 -7.09 16.61
N GLY A 354 22.35 -6.83 17.92
CA GLY A 354 23.61 -6.52 18.59
C GLY A 354 24.15 -5.13 18.34
N LEU A 355 23.42 -4.27 17.62
CA LEU A 355 23.85 -2.89 17.39
C LEU A 355 23.65 -2.07 18.67
N GLU A 356 24.55 -1.12 18.93
CA GLU A 356 24.48 -0.28 20.13
C GLU A 356 23.29 0.69 20.13
N TRP A 357 22.74 1.00 18.94
CA TRP A 357 21.54 1.82 18.81
C TRP A 357 20.34 0.94 18.47
N GLN A 358 19.23 1.14 19.19
CA GLN A 358 17.97 0.47 18.90
C GLN A 358 16.87 1.52 18.78
N PRO A 359 15.97 1.41 17.81
CA PRO A 359 14.84 2.34 17.73
C PRO A 359 13.83 2.08 18.87
N ASP A 360 13.03 3.08 19.19
CA ASP A 360 11.94 2.95 20.17
C ASP A 360 10.79 2.13 19.61
N VAL A 361 10.55 2.21 18.27
CA VAL A 361 9.43 1.55 17.61
C VAL A 361 9.74 1.32 16.13
N ILE A 362 9.18 0.25 15.61
CA ILE A 362 9.17 -0.05 14.18
C ILE A 362 7.74 0.12 13.68
N LEU A 363 7.56 0.89 12.61
CA LEU A 363 6.29 1.07 11.92
C LEU A 363 6.34 0.30 10.61
N GLY A 364 5.54 -0.78 10.52
CA GLY A 364 5.45 -1.59 9.33
C GLY A 364 4.41 -1.06 8.35
N TYR A 365 4.72 -1.02 7.06
CA TYR A 365 3.76 -0.60 6.03
C TYR A 365 3.54 -1.70 5.00
N ALA A 366 2.49 -1.55 4.19
CA ALA A 366 2.23 -2.46 3.07
C ALA A 366 1.86 -1.64 1.83
N ASN A 367 2.69 -1.72 0.79
CA ASN A 367 2.38 -1.13 -0.52
C ASN A 367 1.73 -2.16 -1.44
N HIS A 368 1.81 -3.44 -1.08
CA HIS A 368 1.20 -4.55 -1.83
C HIS A 368 0.44 -5.46 -0.87
N LEU A 369 -0.66 -6.04 -1.34
CA LEU A 369 -1.35 -7.11 -0.60
C LEU A 369 -1.44 -8.35 -1.47
N HIS A 370 -1.55 -9.53 -0.86
CA HIS A 370 -1.77 -10.76 -1.64
C HIS A 370 -3.26 -11.06 -1.85
N ASP A 371 -4.14 -10.62 -0.96
CA ASP A 371 -5.54 -11.05 -1.02
C ASP A 371 -6.46 -10.06 -1.76
N ASN A 372 -6.03 -8.80 -1.95
CA ASN A 372 -6.88 -7.76 -2.54
C ASN A 372 -6.03 -6.74 -3.32
N ASP A 373 -6.15 -6.77 -4.64
CA ASP A 373 -5.41 -5.83 -5.51
C ASP A 373 -5.95 -4.40 -5.43
N ARG A 374 -7.15 -4.22 -4.92
CA ARG A 374 -7.82 -2.90 -4.88
C ARG A 374 -7.51 -2.10 -3.62
N TRP A 375 -7.10 -2.77 -2.55
CA TRP A 375 -6.85 -2.07 -1.28
C TRP A 375 -5.68 -1.08 -1.41
N PRO A 376 -5.76 0.12 -0.82
CA PRO A 376 -6.92 0.74 -0.18
C PRO A 376 -8.03 1.01 -1.19
N MET A 377 -9.25 0.61 -0.82
CA MET A 377 -10.39 0.80 -1.71
C MET A 377 -10.90 2.24 -1.62
N GLY A 378 -11.68 2.65 -2.62
CA GLY A 378 -12.25 4.00 -2.66
C GLY A 378 -11.38 5.00 -3.40
N ASP A 379 -11.84 6.23 -3.37
CA ASP A 379 -11.25 7.32 -4.15
C ASP A 379 -10.02 7.91 -3.47
N ALA A 380 -9.16 8.54 -4.25
CA ALA A 380 -8.08 9.38 -3.73
C ALA A 380 -8.66 10.45 -2.79
N TYR A 381 -7.84 10.89 -1.84
CA TYR A 381 -8.18 11.91 -0.84
C TYR A 381 -9.21 11.45 0.20
N THR A 382 -9.58 10.17 0.22
CA THR A 382 -10.48 9.61 1.23
C THR A 382 -9.71 8.74 2.23
N GLY A 383 -10.36 8.36 3.32
CA GLY A 383 -9.75 7.58 4.38
C GLY A 383 -9.40 6.15 3.96
N ILE A 384 -8.49 5.54 4.71
CA ILE A 384 -8.07 4.15 4.50
C ILE A 384 -8.64 3.29 5.62
N SER A 385 -9.55 2.37 5.27
CA SER A 385 -9.99 1.33 6.20
C SER A 385 -8.90 0.25 6.31
N LEU A 386 -8.95 -0.58 7.36
CA LEU A 386 -7.95 -1.62 7.53
C LEU A 386 -8.05 -2.69 6.42
N PRO A 387 -6.91 -3.25 5.99
CA PRO A 387 -6.91 -4.29 4.95
C PRO A 387 -7.47 -5.61 5.44
N PRO A 388 -7.78 -6.56 4.53
CA PRO A 388 -8.21 -7.88 4.93
C PRO A 388 -7.12 -8.62 5.72
N VAL A 389 -7.48 -9.11 6.89
CA VAL A 389 -6.64 -9.97 7.71
C VAL A 389 -7.54 -11.09 8.22
N PHE A 390 -7.09 -12.35 8.07
CA PHE A 390 -7.84 -13.53 8.44
C PHE A 390 -7.10 -14.42 9.43
N ASP A 391 -5.89 -14.02 9.84
CA ASP A 391 -5.09 -14.73 10.82
C ASP A 391 -5.25 -14.06 12.18
N ALA A 392 -6.13 -14.63 13.01
CA ALA A 392 -6.42 -14.10 14.34
C ALA A 392 -5.24 -14.19 15.31
N GLN A 393 -4.17 -14.92 14.94
CA GLN A 393 -2.98 -14.99 15.77
C GLN A 393 -1.97 -13.88 15.45
N LEU A 394 -2.15 -13.21 14.33
CA LEU A 394 -1.27 -12.11 13.93
C LEU A 394 -1.67 -10.86 14.70
N SER A 395 -0.85 -10.48 15.69
CA SER A 395 -1.08 -9.27 16.47
C SER A 395 -0.64 -8.05 15.67
N LEU A 396 -1.57 -7.19 15.34
CA LEU A 396 -1.34 -5.98 14.53
C LEU A 396 -1.86 -4.76 15.28
N VAL A 397 -0.94 -3.92 15.75
CA VAL A 397 -1.32 -2.68 16.45
C VAL A 397 -1.28 -1.54 15.41
N PRO A 398 -2.44 -1.02 15.00
CA PRO A 398 -2.42 0.04 13.99
C PRO A 398 -1.86 1.35 14.52
N TYR A 399 -1.13 2.05 13.67
CA TYR A 399 -0.73 3.43 13.84
C TYR A 399 -1.19 4.17 12.59
N SER A 400 -2.14 5.07 12.74
CA SER A 400 -2.70 5.80 11.60
C SER A 400 -2.39 7.28 11.77
N LEU A 401 -1.84 7.88 10.72
CA LEU A 401 -1.51 9.29 10.69
C LEU A 401 -2.48 9.99 9.73
N GLN A 402 -3.22 10.99 10.24
CA GLN A 402 -4.09 11.80 9.39
C GLN A 402 -3.24 12.86 8.67
N LEU A 403 -3.46 13.02 7.37
CA LEU A 403 -2.80 14.02 6.55
C LEU A 403 -3.75 15.16 6.22
N SER A 404 -3.24 16.39 6.28
CA SER A 404 -3.98 17.56 5.80
C SER A 404 -4.18 17.44 4.27
N VAL A 405 -5.15 18.18 3.74
CA VAL A 405 -5.37 18.24 2.28
C VAL A 405 -4.11 18.75 1.58
N ALA A 406 -3.43 19.71 2.17
CA ALA A 406 -2.18 20.25 1.60
C ALA A 406 -1.11 19.17 1.49
N THR A 407 -0.91 18.39 2.57
CA THR A 407 0.07 17.29 2.56
C THR A 407 -0.30 16.22 1.55
N GLN A 408 -1.59 15.89 1.41
CA GLN A 408 -2.05 14.93 0.42
C GLN A 408 -1.73 15.42 -1.00
N ARG A 409 -1.91 16.71 -1.28
CA ARG A 409 -1.56 17.30 -2.58
C ARG A 409 -0.05 17.27 -2.83
N ASP A 410 0.74 17.59 -1.82
CA ASP A 410 2.20 17.51 -1.93
C ASP A 410 2.66 16.08 -2.22
N LYS A 411 2.01 15.09 -1.58
CA LYS A 411 2.27 13.69 -1.86
C LYS A 411 1.91 13.32 -3.30
N ALA A 412 0.79 13.84 -3.82
CA ALA A 412 0.42 13.62 -5.22
C ALA A 412 1.48 14.19 -6.17
N MET A 413 2.02 15.38 -5.85
CA MET A 413 3.10 15.97 -6.64
C MET A 413 4.37 15.15 -6.56
N ALA A 414 4.69 14.60 -5.37
CA ALA A 414 5.84 13.71 -5.20
C ALA A 414 5.73 12.49 -6.12
N LEU A 415 4.56 11.84 -6.13
CA LEU A 415 4.32 10.69 -7.02
C LEU A 415 4.39 11.11 -8.49
N GLY A 416 3.96 12.34 -8.81
CA GLY A 416 4.04 12.88 -10.16
C GLY A 416 5.48 13.08 -10.67
N MET A 417 6.45 13.14 -9.77
CA MET A 417 7.87 13.25 -10.12
C MET A 417 8.56 11.89 -10.26
N MET A 418 7.90 10.80 -9.87
CA MET A 418 8.48 9.45 -9.94
C MET A 418 8.39 8.91 -11.37
N HIS A 419 9.54 8.71 -12.02
CA HIS A 419 9.59 8.25 -13.41
C HIS A 419 8.85 6.95 -13.63
N ASP A 420 8.90 6.02 -12.67
CA ASP A 420 8.28 4.69 -12.84
C ASP A 420 6.75 4.75 -12.79
N LEU A 421 6.17 5.86 -12.32
CA LEU A 421 4.72 6.05 -12.26
C LEU A 421 4.16 6.83 -13.46
N GLN A 422 5.03 7.25 -14.40
CA GLN A 422 4.64 8.11 -15.52
C GLN A 422 4.27 7.36 -16.81
N PRO A 423 4.75 6.12 -17.08
CA PRO A 423 4.39 5.49 -18.35
C PRO A 423 2.88 5.42 -18.55
N PRO A 424 2.40 5.72 -19.77
CA PRO A 424 0.97 5.79 -20.02
C PRO A 424 0.29 4.45 -19.84
N MET A 425 -0.96 4.49 -19.41
CA MET A 425 -1.76 3.29 -19.17
C MET A 425 -2.08 2.59 -20.49
N PRO A 426 -1.93 1.25 -20.57
CA PRO A 426 -2.33 0.50 -21.77
C PRO A 426 -3.81 0.70 -22.12
N PHE A 427 -4.12 0.70 -23.41
CA PHE A 427 -5.47 0.91 -23.93
C PHE A 427 -6.51 0.02 -23.26
N LYS A 428 -6.19 -1.27 -23.08
CA LYS A 428 -7.09 -2.22 -22.43
C LYS A 428 -7.49 -1.75 -21.02
N ARG A 429 -6.55 -1.23 -20.26
CA ARG A 429 -6.83 -0.72 -18.91
C ARG A 429 -7.68 0.56 -18.95
N ARG A 430 -7.47 1.41 -19.95
CA ARG A 430 -8.31 2.62 -20.13
C ARG A 430 -9.76 2.22 -20.38
N VAL A 431 -9.99 1.24 -21.26
CA VAL A 431 -11.35 0.73 -21.53
C VAL A 431 -11.95 0.17 -20.23
N ARG A 432 -11.18 -0.65 -19.50
CA ARG A 432 -11.66 -1.20 -18.21
C ARG A 432 -12.07 -0.10 -17.25
N ARG A 433 -11.25 0.94 -17.11
CA ARG A 433 -11.58 2.06 -16.20
C ARG A 433 -12.85 2.79 -16.63
N THR A 434 -13.04 2.97 -17.93
CA THR A 434 -14.26 3.60 -18.45
C THR A 434 -15.48 2.78 -18.07
N LEU A 435 -15.42 1.45 -18.29
CA LEU A 435 -16.51 0.55 -17.91
C LEU A 435 -16.76 0.58 -16.39
N GLN A 436 -15.69 0.55 -15.58
CA GLN A 436 -15.82 0.59 -14.13
C GLN A 436 -16.37 1.93 -13.64
N ARG A 437 -16.02 3.03 -14.30
CA ARG A 437 -16.59 4.34 -13.98
C ARG A 437 -18.10 4.37 -14.22
N MET A 438 -18.51 3.84 -15.37
CA MET A 438 -19.93 3.86 -15.78
C MET A 438 -20.78 2.87 -15.00
N LEU A 439 -20.27 1.67 -14.73
CA LEU A 439 -21.07 0.54 -14.22
C LEU A 439 -20.81 0.23 -12.75
N ALA A 440 -19.65 0.58 -12.19
CA ALA A 440 -19.33 0.33 -10.79
C ALA A 440 -19.16 1.62 -9.97
N GLY A 441 -19.28 2.79 -10.59
CA GLY A 441 -19.20 4.08 -9.90
C GLY A 441 -17.80 4.47 -9.43
N ARG A 442 -16.77 3.87 -9.99
CA ARG A 442 -15.39 4.12 -9.57
C ARG A 442 -14.82 5.40 -10.15
N ARG A 443 -13.91 6.03 -9.42
CA ARG A 443 -13.25 7.27 -9.84
C ARG A 443 -11.74 7.11 -9.70
N TRP A 444 -11.01 7.87 -10.51
CA TRP A 444 -9.55 7.94 -10.45
C TRP A 444 -9.14 9.41 -10.44
N PRO A 445 -8.04 9.74 -9.73
CA PRO A 445 -7.62 11.15 -9.65
C PRO A 445 -7.02 11.64 -10.96
N ALA A 446 -7.02 12.96 -11.13
CA ALA A 446 -6.50 13.59 -12.35
C ALA A 446 -4.98 13.69 -12.38
N GLU A 447 -4.32 13.53 -11.24
CA GLU A 447 -2.87 13.74 -11.08
C GLU A 447 -2.02 12.72 -11.84
N GLY A 448 -2.55 11.51 -12.07
CA GLY A 448 -1.80 10.51 -12.82
C GLY A 448 -2.60 9.25 -13.12
N GLU A 449 -2.17 8.52 -14.15
CA GLU A 449 -2.85 7.32 -14.59
C GLU A 449 -2.48 6.07 -13.78
N ASN A 450 -1.31 6.06 -13.12
CA ASN A 450 -0.89 4.90 -12.33
C ASN A 450 -1.84 4.69 -11.16
N GLU A 451 -2.17 3.43 -10.87
CA GLU A 451 -3.12 3.08 -9.80
C GLU A 451 -2.65 3.59 -8.42
N PHE A 452 -1.34 3.75 -8.23
CA PHE A 452 -0.81 4.24 -6.96
C PHE A 452 -1.24 5.68 -6.64
N PHE A 453 -1.59 6.51 -7.65
CA PHE A 453 -2.14 7.83 -7.34
C PHE A 453 -3.45 7.74 -6.55
N ARG A 454 -4.28 6.74 -6.89
CA ARG A 454 -5.52 6.52 -6.14
C ARG A 454 -5.27 5.85 -4.78
N LYS A 455 -4.34 4.87 -4.76
CA LYS A 455 -4.11 4.07 -3.55
C LYS A 455 -3.35 4.83 -2.46
N ALA A 456 -2.40 5.67 -2.85
CA ALA A 456 -1.46 6.28 -1.89
C ALA A 456 -1.85 7.70 -1.50
N VAL A 457 -2.50 8.46 -2.38
CA VAL A 457 -2.90 9.84 -2.06
C VAL A 457 -4.22 9.79 -1.28
N ARG A 458 -4.09 9.57 0.01
CA ARG A 458 -5.24 9.30 0.88
C ARG A 458 -5.18 10.19 2.14
N ARG A 459 -6.31 10.24 2.83
CA ARG A 459 -6.43 11.00 4.08
C ARG A 459 -5.53 10.47 5.20
N HIS A 460 -5.16 9.19 5.14
CA HIS A 460 -4.32 8.55 6.14
C HIS A 460 -3.08 7.92 5.52
N GLU A 461 -2.03 7.82 6.34
CA GLU A 461 -0.97 6.82 6.15
C GLU A 461 -1.13 5.81 7.29
N LEU A 462 -1.16 4.54 6.94
CA LEU A 462 -1.48 3.46 7.88
C LEU A 462 -0.26 2.55 8.05
N PHE A 463 0.10 2.34 9.30
CA PHE A 463 1.23 1.49 9.69
C PHE A 463 0.80 0.52 10.78
N TRP A 464 1.64 -0.47 11.03
CA TRP A 464 1.49 -1.38 12.15
C TRP A 464 2.70 -1.28 13.06
N CYS A 465 2.45 -1.02 14.32
CA CYS A 465 3.45 -0.71 15.33
C CYS A 465 3.99 -2.00 15.94
N SER A 466 5.30 -2.12 16.04
CA SER A 466 5.97 -3.23 16.73
C SER A 466 7.02 -2.65 17.68
N ARG A 467 7.01 -3.15 18.93
CA ARG A 467 8.03 -2.84 19.92
C ARG A 467 8.99 -4.01 20.11
N ASP A 468 8.64 -5.17 19.57
CA ASP A 468 9.50 -6.35 19.64
C ASP A 468 10.49 -6.28 18.47
N ILE A 469 11.75 -5.96 18.79
CA ILE A 469 12.83 -5.77 17.83
C ILE A 469 13.74 -7.01 17.83
#